data_0663e7ccc5fc16b0379730a901d6dbf6
#
_entry.id   0663e7ccc5fc16b0379730a901d6dbf6
#
_cell.length_a   1.000
_cell.length_b   1.000
_cell.length_c   1.000
_cell.angle_alpha   90.00
_cell.angle_beta   90.00
_cell.angle_gamma   90.00
#
_symmetry.space_group_name_H-M   'P 1'
#
loop_
_entity.id
_entity.type
_entity.pdbx_description
1 polymer ?
#
loop_
_entity_poly.entity_id
_entity_poly.type
_entity_poly.pdbx_seq_one_letter_code
_entity_poly.pdbx_strand_id
1 'polypeptide(L)'
;MIRLETEHPVAIESPDHIAPVGTVDDNTTDIDYINAVKNHFNNEQIRVLDLGCAGGQLIADFISRGDIGVGLEGSTNARERGAGKHNWDEYGDKNLFTVDLSKPYQLYEDDEKMKFDFITTWEVVEHIAEEDLRVFFEQIRNHLKDDGVFCCSISVVPDDVGWVDGKFLRRHQSVFNSVKWINLLFDCGFELAYDPSWPPTPVGIQYPHHPGIPEGVAARPQGLFFGYLFGDAMFRMHTTYGNSIFFCLKKKV
;
A
#
# COMPACT_ATOMS: atom_id res chain seq x y z
N MET A 1 -21.01 8.45 8.66
CA MET A 1 -20.75 6.98 8.58
C MET A 1 -20.03 6.68 7.27
N ILE A 2 -18.95 5.90 7.31
CA ILE A 2 -18.20 5.53 6.09
C ILE A 2 -18.94 4.39 5.38
N ARG A 3 -19.06 4.48 4.06
CA ARG A 3 -19.60 3.42 3.20
C ARG A 3 -18.81 3.31 1.90
N LEU A 4 -18.77 2.10 1.37
CA LEU A 4 -18.17 1.78 0.08
C LEU A 4 -19.29 1.49 -0.95
N GLU A 5 -19.17 2.07 -2.13
CA GLU A 5 -19.99 1.71 -3.30
C GLU A 5 -19.11 1.05 -4.35
N THR A 6 -19.48 -0.14 -4.77
CA THR A 6 -18.82 -0.90 -5.83
C THR A 6 -19.76 -1.98 -6.41
N GLU A 7 -19.54 -2.33 -7.67
CA GLU A 7 -20.15 -3.52 -8.29
C GLU A 7 -19.25 -4.78 -8.13
N HIS A 8 -18.03 -4.59 -7.58
CA HIS A 8 -17.00 -5.62 -7.47
C HIS A 8 -16.52 -5.78 -6.01
N PRO A 9 -17.33 -6.35 -5.12
CA PRO A 9 -17.04 -6.37 -3.68
C PRO A 9 -15.88 -7.29 -3.28
N VAL A 10 -15.42 -8.16 -4.16
CA VAL A 10 -14.32 -9.11 -3.90
C VAL A 10 -13.59 -9.41 -5.21
N ALA A 11 -12.27 -9.50 -5.17
CA ALA A 11 -11.41 -9.91 -6.29
C ALA A 11 -11.34 -11.45 -6.39
N ILE A 12 -12.46 -12.12 -6.65
CA ILE A 12 -12.63 -13.59 -6.56
C ILE A 12 -11.70 -14.37 -7.51
N GLU A 13 -11.28 -13.77 -8.61
CA GLU A 13 -10.37 -14.39 -9.58
C GLU A 13 -8.90 -14.06 -9.31
N SER A 14 -8.62 -13.20 -8.33
CA SER A 14 -7.25 -12.86 -7.95
C SER A 14 -6.51 -14.09 -7.41
N PRO A 15 -5.25 -14.30 -7.81
CA PRO A 15 -4.39 -15.31 -7.20
C PRO A 15 -4.32 -15.22 -5.67
N ASP A 16 -4.38 -14.03 -5.11
CA ASP A 16 -4.37 -13.81 -3.65
C ASP A 16 -5.68 -14.20 -2.97
N HIS A 17 -6.79 -14.20 -3.70
CA HIS A 17 -8.03 -14.75 -3.18
C HIS A 17 -8.05 -16.27 -3.28
N ILE A 18 -7.59 -16.84 -4.40
CA ILE A 18 -7.59 -18.29 -4.65
C ILE A 18 -6.56 -19.01 -3.77
N ALA A 19 -5.36 -18.45 -3.63
CA ALA A 19 -4.24 -19.02 -2.87
C ALA A 19 -3.63 -17.95 -1.94
N PRO A 20 -4.36 -17.51 -0.91
CA PRO A 20 -3.94 -16.42 -0.04
C PRO A 20 -2.73 -16.82 0.82
N VAL A 21 -1.74 -15.92 0.86
CA VAL A 21 -0.58 -16.02 1.74
C VAL A 21 -0.44 -14.72 2.51
N GLY A 22 0.10 -13.64 1.93
CA GLY A 22 0.25 -12.34 2.59
C GLY A 22 -1.06 -11.81 3.15
N THR A 23 -2.13 -11.93 2.39
CA THR A 23 -3.49 -11.53 2.77
C THR A 23 -3.97 -12.12 4.11
N VAL A 24 -3.60 -13.37 4.42
CA VAL A 24 -4.02 -14.03 5.68
C VAL A 24 -2.99 -13.96 6.78
N ASP A 25 -1.73 -13.79 6.43
CA ASP A 25 -0.61 -13.84 7.38
C ASP A 25 -0.19 -12.43 7.83
N ASP A 26 -0.45 -11.40 7.01
CA ASP A 26 -0.05 -10.04 7.31
C ASP A 26 -1.08 -9.35 8.23
N ASN A 27 -0.59 -8.90 9.36
CA ASN A 27 -1.27 -8.00 10.30
C ASN A 27 -0.21 -7.14 10.98
N THR A 28 0.61 -6.48 10.18
CA THR A 28 1.80 -5.78 10.64
C THR A 28 1.44 -4.43 11.24
N THR A 29 1.99 -4.15 12.43
CA THR A 29 2.07 -2.80 13.00
C THR A 29 3.44 -2.20 12.74
N ASP A 30 3.51 -0.91 12.45
CA ASP A 30 4.76 -0.17 12.32
C ASP A 30 4.63 1.21 12.94
N ILE A 31 5.00 1.29 14.21
CA ILE A 31 4.88 2.51 15.02
C ILE A 31 5.80 3.63 14.49
N ASP A 32 6.98 3.30 14.00
CA ASP A 32 7.93 4.30 13.49
C ASP A 32 7.44 4.90 12.17
N TYR A 33 6.85 4.05 11.31
CA TYR A 33 6.17 4.51 10.10
C TYR A 33 5.03 5.46 10.42
N ILE A 34 4.11 5.08 11.32
CA ILE A 34 2.98 5.92 11.71
C ILE A 34 3.47 7.24 12.32
N ASN A 35 4.50 7.21 13.17
CA ASN A 35 5.09 8.42 13.75
C ASN A 35 5.65 9.33 12.64
N ALA A 36 6.31 8.77 11.63
CA ALA A 36 6.84 9.55 10.51
C ALA A 36 5.72 10.19 9.70
N VAL A 37 4.63 9.45 9.39
CA VAL A 37 3.43 10.01 8.73
C VAL A 37 2.85 11.15 9.56
N LYS A 38 2.61 10.92 10.85
CA LYS A 38 2.03 11.93 11.75
C LYS A 38 2.91 13.19 11.82
N ASN A 39 4.22 13.03 11.87
CA ASN A 39 5.15 14.17 11.88
C ASN A 39 5.07 14.96 10.58
N HIS A 40 4.94 14.29 9.43
CA HIS A 40 4.76 14.96 8.13
C HIS A 40 3.53 15.87 8.13
N PHE A 41 2.44 15.39 8.69
CA PHE A 41 1.19 16.15 8.81
C PHE A 41 1.10 16.96 10.13
N ASN A 42 2.23 17.34 10.72
CA ASN A 42 2.31 18.17 11.94
C ASN A 42 1.51 17.62 13.14
N ASN A 43 1.35 16.30 13.20
CA ASN A 43 0.53 15.60 14.20
C ASN A 43 -0.97 16.00 14.20
N GLU A 44 -1.45 16.62 13.13
CA GLU A 44 -2.87 16.88 12.94
C GLU A 44 -3.65 15.59 12.72
N GLN A 45 -4.97 15.62 12.91
CA GLN A 45 -5.82 14.52 12.49
C GLN A 45 -5.83 14.43 10.97
N ILE A 46 -5.57 13.25 10.43
CA ILE A 46 -5.52 12.98 8.99
C ILE A 46 -6.52 11.90 8.59
N ARG A 47 -6.84 11.84 7.29
CA ARG A 47 -7.57 10.76 6.66
C ARG A 47 -6.59 9.86 5.93
N VAL A 48 -6.59 8.59 6.30
CA VAL A 48 -5.66 7.57 5.77
C VAL A 48 -6.43 6.49 5.04
N LEU A 49 -5.98 6.12 3.83
CA LEU A 49 -6.49 4.99 3.07
C LEU A 49 -5.35 3.99 2.83
N ASP A 50 -5.56 2.74 3.21
CA ASP A 50 -4.64 1.63 2.96
C ASP A 50 -5.26 0.65 1.97
N LEU A 51 -4.60 0.48 0.82
CA LEU A 51 -5.04 -0.40 -0.26
C LEU A 51 -4.28 -1.72 -0.21
N GLY A 52 -5.00 -2.83 -0.09
CA GLY A 52 -4.44 -4.13 0.24
C GLY A 52 -4.11 -4.24 1.73
N CYS A 53 -5.05 -3.83 2.59
CA CYS A 53 -4.82 -3.68 4.02
C CYS A 53 -4.69 -5.01 4.79
N ALA A 54 -4.84 -6.16 4.13
CA ALA A 54 -4.75 -7.49 4.73
C ALA A 54 -5.49 -7.58 6.09
N GLY A 55 -4.77 -7.79 7.19
CA GLY A 55 -5.34 -7.87 8.54
C GLY A 55 -5.81 -6.54 9.13
N GLY A 56 -5.58 -5.40 8.49
CA GLY A 56 -6.07 -4.08 8.88
C GLY A 56 -5.35 -3.43 10.08
N GLN A 57 -4.21 -3.98 10.55
CA GLN A 57 -3.53 -3.46 11.73
C GLN A 57 -3.04 -2.02 11.54
N LEU A 58 -2.49 -1.69 10.37
CA LEU A 58 -2.04 -0.33 10.09
C LEU A 58 -3.18 0.69 10.27
N ILE A 59 -4.37 0.36 9.78
CA ILE A 59 -5.56 1.20 9.91
C ILE A 59 -6.04 1.29 11.35
N ALA A 60 -6.07 0.17 12.08
CA ALA A 60 -6.40 0.15 13.50
C ALA A 60 -5.45 1.05 14.31
N ASP A 61 -4.16 1.03 13.98
CA ASP A 61 -3.15 1.86 14.65
C ASP A 61 -3.35 3.37 14.38
N PHE A 62 -3.70 3.77 13.16
CA PHE A 62 -4.06 5.16 12.87
C PHE A 62 -5.35 5.58 13.62
N ILE A 63 -6.38 4.74 13.61
CA ILE A 63 -7.64 5.00 14.32
C ILE A 63 -7.37 5.17 15.83
N SER A 64 -6.54 4.33 16.41
CA SER A 64 -6.19 4.40 17.85
C SER A 64 -5.52 5.72 18.25
N ARG A 65 -4.98 6.46 17.28
CA ARG A 65 -4.34 7.78 17.46
C ARG A 65 -5.25 8.95 17.10
N GLY A 66 -6.52 8.67 16.82
CA GLY A 66 -7.53 9.68 16.54
C GLY A 66 -7.63 10.08 15.07
N ASP A 67 -6.97 9.35 14.16
CA ASP A 67 -7.09 9.56 12.73
C ASP A 67 -8.33 8.86 12.14
N ILE A 68 -8.72 9.26 10.93
CA ILE A 68 -9.79 8.61 10.18
C ILE A 68 -9.15 7.62 9.21
N GLY A 69 -9.12 6.35 9.59
CA GLY A 69 -8.53 5.29 8.79
C GLY A 69 -9.58 4.50 8.01
N VAL A 70 -9.25 4.15 6.75
CA VAL A 70 -10.01 3.22 5.91
C VAL A 70 -9.05 2.21 5.28
N GLY A 71 -9.40 0.93 5.35
CA GLY A 71 -8.66 -0.15 4.69
C GLY A 71 -9.51 -0.86 3.66
N LEU A 72 -8.93 -1.11 2.50
CA LEU A 72 -9.55 -1.87 1.42
C LEU A 72 -8.73 -3.12 1.11
N GLU A 73 -9.40 -4.28 1.02
CA GLU A 73 -8.78 -5.57 0.76
C GLU A 73 -9.50 -6.33 -0.35
N GLY A 74 -8.73 -6.93 -1.28
CA GLY A 74 -9.30 -7.69 -2.41
C GLY A 74 -9.92 -9.02 -2.03
N SER A 75 -9.48 -9.62 -0.93
CA SER A 75 -9.85 -10.96 -0.54
C SER A 75 -10.63 -11.02 0.78
N THR A 76 -11.74 -11.77 0.79
CA THR A 76 -12.48 -12.05 2.05
C THR A 76 -11.69 -12.93 3.02
N ASN A 77 -10.65 -13.62 2.56
CA ASN A 77 -9.83 -14.50 3.41
C ASN A 77 -9.18 -13.74 4.59
N ALA A 78 -8.80 -12.47 4.42
CA ALA A 78 -8.28 -11.64 5.50
C ALA A 78 -9.32 -11.49 6.63
N ARG A 79 -10.56 -11.20 6.27
CA ARG A 79 -11.69 -11.06 7.19
C ARG A 79 -12.11 -12.37 7.85
N GLU A 80 -12.12 -13.47 7.10
CA GLU A 80 -12.68 -14.74 7.54
C GLU A 80 -11.73 -15.54 8.42
N ARG A 81 -10.43 -15.54 8.09
CA ARG A 81 -9.43 -16.42 8.70
C ARG A 81 -8.03 -15.84 8.85
N GLY A 82 -7.83 -14.56 8.52
CA GLY A 82 -6.53 -13.92 8.60
C GLY A 82 -6.05 -13.66 10.03
N ALA A 83 -4.76 -13.43 10.18
CA ALA A 83 -4.13 -13.07 11.48
C ALA A 83 -4.76 -11.80 12.08
N GLY A 84 -5.21 -10.86 11.26
CA GLY A 84 -5.90 -9.64 11.66
C GLY A 84 -7.41 -9.76 11.83
N LYS A 85 -7.97 -10.98 11.90
CA LYS A 85 -9.43 -11.18 12.02
C LYS A 85 -10.07 -10.32 13.10
N HIS A 86 -9.41 -10.10 14.24
CA HIS A 86 -9.94 -9.27 15.32
C HIS A 86 -10.17 -7.81 14.90
N ASN A 87 -9.32 -7.24 14.02
CA ASN A 87 -9.56 -5.91 13.47
C ASN A 87 -10.79 -5.91 12.55
N TRP A 88 -10.97 -6.97 11.74
CA TRP A 88 -12.14 -7.11 10.90
C TRP A 88 -13.43 -7.32 11.71
N ASP A 89 -13.37 -8.00 12.86
CA ASP A 89 -14.51 -8.15 13.78
C ASP A 89 -14.91 -6.79 14.39
N GLU A 90 -13.95 -5.89 14.64
CA GLU A 90 -14.17 -4.56 15.21
C GLU A 90 -14.55 -3.49 14.17
N TYR A 91 -13.78 -3.43 13.06
CA TYR A 91 -13.83 -2.35 12.08
C TYR A 91 -14.48 -2.75 10.74
N GLY A 92 -14.79 -4.02 10.53
CA GLY A 92 -15.42 -4.51 9.30
C GLY A 92 -16.74 -3.81 9.01
N ASP A 93 -16.93 -3.45 7.73
CA ASP A 93 -18.07 -2.67 7.23
C ASP A 93 -18.25 -1.28 7.88
N LYS A 94 -17.23 -0.79 8.58
CA LYS A 94 -17.16 0.57 9.16
C LYS A 94 -15.95 1.34 8.63
N ASN A 95 -14.78 0.69 8.70
CA ASN A 95 -13.48 1.22 8.30
C ASN A 95 -12.72 0.26 7.39
N LEU A 96 -12.97 -1.06 7.52
CA LEU A 96 -12.37 -2.09 6.68
C LEU A 96 -13.42 -2.67 5.75
N PHE A 97 -13.13 -2.68 4.45
CA PHE A 97 -14.05 -3.17 3.42
C PHE A 97 -13.34 -4.09 2.45
N THR A 98 -14.10 -5.04 1.87
CA THR A 98 -13.60 -5.83 0.75
C THR A 98 -14.02 -5.22 -0.58
N VAL A 99 -13.09 -5.17 -1.55
CA VAL A 99 -13.32 -4.66 -2.89
C VAL A 99 -12.24 -5.12 -3.86
N ASP A 100 -12.59 -5.42 -5.10
CA ASP A 100 -11.60 -5.60 -6.16
C ASP A 100 -10.97 -4.25 -6.52
N LEU A 101 -9.73 -4.05 -6.08
CA LEU A 101 -8.97 -2.80 -6.27
C LEU A 101 -8.66 -2.51 -7.75
N SER A 102 -8.74 -3.52 -8.63
CA SER A 102 -8.55 -3.36 -10.07
C SER A 102 -9.77 -2.75 -10.77
N LYS A 103 -10.89 -2.57 -10.06
CA LYS A 103 -12.18 -2.11 -10.59
C LYS A 103 -12.61 -0.80 -9.94
N PRO A 104 -13.57 -0.08 -10.55
CA PRO A 104 -14.08 1.17 -9.98
C PRO A 104 -14.78 0.97 -8.63
N TYR A 105 -14.51 1.88 -7.71
CA TYR A 105 -15.19 1.98 -6.42
C TYR A 105 -15.25 3.45 -5.96
N GLN A 106 -16.11 3.75 -4.99
CA GLN A 106 -16.17 5.07 -4.37
C GLN A 106 -16.44 4.96 -2.87
N LEU A 107 -15.64 5.67 -2.07
CA LEU A 107 -15.82 5.82 -0.64
C LEU A 107 -16.58 7.12 -0.34
N TYR A 108 -17.51 7.03 0.60
CA TYR A 108 -18.31 8.16 1.09
C TYR A 108 -18.26 8.23 2.61
N GLU A 109 -18.34 9.45 3.12
CA GLU A 109 -18.66 9.73 4.51
C GLU A 109 -19.85 10.70 4.52
N ASP A 110 -20.95 10.30 5.17
CA ASP A 110 -22.19 11.10 5.26
C ASP A 110 -22.63 11.66 3.90
N ASP A 111 -22.61 10.82 2.85
CA ASP A 111 -22.96 11.11 1.45
C ASP A 111 -21.97 12.00 0.67
N GLU A 112 -20.91 12.48 1.31
CA GLU A 112 -19.83 13.20 0.65
C GLU A 112 -18.71 12.23 0.20
N LYS A 113 -18.19 12.42 -1.02
CA LYS A 113 -17.05 11.64 -1.52
C LYS A 113 -15.83 11.87 -0.65
N MET A 114 -15.28 10.77 -0.12
CA MET A 114 -14.09 10.86 0.70
C MET A 114 -12.84 11.22 -0.11
N LYS A 115 -12.02 12.06 0.49
CA LYS A 115 -10.66 12.36 0.08
C LYS A 115 -9.72 12.15 1.24
N PHE A 116 -8.51 11.65 0.94
CA PHE A 116 -7.53 11.26 1.93
C PHE A 116 -6.29 12.16 1.86
N ASP A 117 -5.74 12.49 3.02
CA ASP A 117 -4.47 13.18 3.15
C ASP A 117 -3.33 12.25 2.77
N PHE A 118 -3.47 10.98 3.14
CA PHE A 118 -2.47 9.96 2.95
C PHE A 118 -3.10 8.68 2.40
N ILE A 119 -2.56 8.18 1.28
CA ILE A 119 -2.90 6.87 0.71
C ILE A 119 -1.65 6.02 0.70
N THR A 120 -1.79 4.76 1.08
CA THR A 120 -0.67 3.82 1.10
C THR A 120 -1.06 2.48 0.48
N THR A 121 -0.07 1.77 -0.08
CA THR A 121 -0.21 0.41 -0.58
C THR A 121 1.16 -0.29 -0.56
N TRP A 122 1.21 -1.49 0.02
CA TRP A 122 2.45 -2.20 0.28
C TRP A 122 2.45 -3.57 -0.37
N GLU A 123 3.31 -3.76 -1.41
CA GLU A 123 3.39 -5.03 -2.14
C GLU A 123 2.02 -5.49 -2.68
N VAL A 124 1.32 -4.59 -3.36
CA VAL A 124 -0.03 -4.82 -3.91
C VAL A 124 -0.10 -4.49 -5.40
N VAL A 125 0.60 -3.43 -5.83
CA VAL A 125 0.48 -2.91 -7.21
C VAL A 125 0.92 -3.95 -8.23
N GLU A 126 1.93 -4.74 -7.94
CA GLU A 126 2.39 -5.85 -8.78
C GLU A 126 1.39 -6.99 -8.93
N HIS A 127 0.40 -7.09 -8.03
CA HIS A 127 -0.67 -8.08 -8.11
C HIS A 127 -1.80 -7.67 -9.05
N ILE A 128 -1.84 -6.40 -9.46
CA ILE A 128 -2.80 -5.88 -10.43
C ILE A 128 -2.33 -6.19 -11.84
N ALA A 129 -3.22 -6.68 -12.71
CA ALA A 129 -2.90 -6.93 -14.11
C ALA A 129 -2.55 -5.64 -14.84
N GLU A 130 -1.62 -5.71 -15.82
CA GLU A 130 -1.11 -4.53 -16.52
C GLU A 130 -2.23 -3.70 -17.15
N GLU A 131 -3.26 -4.33 -17.71
CA GLU A 131 -4.42 -3.70 -18.33
C GLU A 131 -5.28 -2.92 -17.32
N ASP A 132 -5.30 -3.32 -16.04
CA ASP A 132 -6.11 -2.70 -14.98
C ASP A 132 -5.34 -1.62 -14.18
N LEU A 133 -4.02 -1.52 -14.33
CA LEU A 133 -3.19 -0.58 -13.55
C LEU A 133 -3.64 0.88 -13.70
N ARG A 134 -4.12 1.29 -14.89
CA ARG A 134 -4.60 2.66 -15.09
C ARG A 134 -5.87 2.94 -14.29
N VAL A 135 -6.78 1.99 -14.21
CA VAL A 135 -8.00 2.10 -13.36
C VAL A 135 -7.60 2.18 -11.91
N PHE A 136 -6.69 1.30 -11.45
CA PHE A 136 -6.18 1.31 -10.08
C PHE A 136 -5.58 2.68 -9.69
N PHE A 137 -4.69 3.24 -10.50
CA PHE A 137 -4.09 4.55 -10.23
C PHE A 137 -5.07 5.71 -10.35
N GLU A 138 -6.07 5.62 -11.24
CA GLU A 138 -7.15 6.59 -11.32
C GLU A 138 -7.98 6.61 -10.02
N GLN A 139 -8.29 5.44 -9.45
CA GLN A 139 -8.97 5.35 -8.16
C GLN A 139 -8.16 6.02 -7.04
N ILE A 140 -6.85 5.81 -7.00
CA ILE A 140 -5.98 6.51 -6.03
C ILE A 140 -6.06 8.03 -6.22
N ARG A 141 -5.92 8.54 -7.45
CA ARG A 141 -6.04 9.97 -7.72
C ARG A 141 -7.41 10.53 -7.35
N ASN A 142 -8.48 9.76 -7.60
CA ASN A 142 -9.84 10.16 -7.28
C ASN A 142 -10.08 10.25 -5.77
N HIS A 143 -9.37 9.49 -4.96
CA HIS A 143 -9.50 9.51 -3.50
C HIS A 143 -8.42 10.35 -2.80
N LEU A 144 -7.31 10.71 -3.46
CA LEU A 144 -6.27 11.56 -2.88
C LEU A 144 -6.72 13.02 -2.87
N LYS A 145 -6.42 13.80 -1.82
CA LYS A 145 -6.52 15.26 -1.81
C LYS A 145 -5.52 15.87 -2.77
N ASP A 146 -5.67 17.15 -3.13
CA ASP A 146 -4.75 17.80 -4.08
C ASP A 146 -3.36 18.03 -3.48
N ASP A 147 -3.30 18.24 -2.17
CA ASP A 147 -2.08 18.31 -1.35
C ASP A 147 -1.72 17.00 -0.65
N GLY A 148 -2.46 15.93 -0.96
CA GLY A 148 -2.26 14.61 -0.36
C GLY A 148 -1.04 13.88 -0.91
N VAL A 149 -0.61 12.88 -0.15
CA VAL A 149 0.56 12.04 -0.46
C VAL A 149 0.15 10.59 -0.66
N PHE A 150 0.67 9.96 -1.71
CA PHE A 150 0.53 8.55 -1.98
C PHE A 150 1.89 7.84 -1.86
N CYS A 151 1.98 6.86 -0.97
CA CYS A 151 3.18 6.05 -0.79
C CYS A 151 2.92 4.59 -1.16
N CYS A 152 3.85 3.96 -1.87
CA CYS A 152 3.74 2.55 -2.20
C CYS A 152 5.09 1.84 -2.24
N SER A 153 5.08 0.53 -1.98
CA SER A 153 6.12 -0.39 -2.42
C SER A 153 5.57 -1.31 -3.51
N ILE A 154 6.41 -1.66 -4.47
CA ILE A 154 6.07 -2.52 -5.60
C ILE A 154 7.17 -3.55 -5.80
N SER A 155 6.86 -4.83 -5.76
CA SER A 155 7.83 -5.87 -6.04
C SER A 155 8.23 -5.87 -7.52
N VAL A 156 9.54 -6.10 -7.77
CA VAL A 156 10.09 -6.18 -9.14
C VAL A 156 10.53 -7.58 -9.50
N VAL A 157 10.18 -8.56 -8.69
CA VAL A 157 10.50 -9.96 -8.92
C VAL A 157 9.23 -10.78 -9.14
N PRO A 158 9.27 -11.82 -9.99
CA PRO A 158 8.15 -12.74 -10.15
C PRO A 158 7.82 -13.46 -8.84
N ASP A 159 6.53 -13.69 -8.61
CA ASP A 159 6.01 -14.62 -7.61
C ASP A 159 4.93 -15.49 -8.24
N ASP A 160 5.22 -16.76 -8.42
CA ASP A 160 4.34 -17.71 -9.05
C ASP A 160 3.76 -18.67 -7.98
N VAL A 161 2.44 -18.79 -7.93
CA VAL A 161 1.74 -19.77 -7.08
C VAL A 161 1.92 -21.18 -7.65
N GLY A 162 2.00 -21.29 -8.99
CA GLY A 162 2.05 -22.57 -9.71
C GLY A 162 0.68 -23.01 -10.20
N TRP A 163 0.53 -24.33 -10.40
CA TRP A 163 -0.70 -24.91 -10.94
C TRP A 163 -1.75 -25.14 -9.85
N VAL A 164 -2.91 -24.47 -10.00
CA VAL A 164 -4.07 -24.66 -9.14
C VAL A 164 -5.27 -24.98 -10.05
N ASP A 165 -5.94 -26.10 -9.84
CA ASP A 165 -7.11 -26.55 -10.60
C ASP A 165 -6.92 -26.49 -12.13
N GLY A 166 -5.73 -26.87 -12.59
CA GLY A 166 -5.39 -26.91 -14.03
C GLY A 166 -5.06 -25.56 -14.67
N LYS A 167 -5.02 -24.49 -13.89
CA LYS A 167 -4.62 -23.12 -14.29
C LYS A 167 -3.31 -22.75 -13.61
N PHE A 168 -2.35 -22.20 -14.37
CA PHE A 168 -1.13 -21.65 -13.80
C PHE A 168 -1.44 -20.25 -13.24
N LEU A 169 -1.24 -20.09 -11.94
CA LEU A 169 -1.45 -18.82 -11.26
C LEU A 169 -0.12 -18.13 -11.01
N ARG A 170 -0.06 -16.89 -11.43
CA ARG A 170 1.02 -15.95 -11.15
C ARG A 170 0.49 -14.91 -10.18
N ARG A 171 1.11 -14.77 -9.00
CA ARG A 171 0.68 -13.79 -8.00
C ARG A 171 1.09 -12.37 -8.42
N HIS A 172 2.35 -12.17 -8.80
CA HIS A 172 2.80 -10.90 -9.37
C HIS A 172 2.47 -10.85 -10.87
N GLN A 173 1.40 -10.16 -11.21
CA GLN A 173 0.88 -10.07 -12.57
C GLN A 173 1.61 -8.98 -13.39
N SER A 174 2.12 -7.92 -12.72
CA SER A 174 2.82 -6.79 -13.32
C SER A 174 4.23 -6.67 -12.76
N VAL A 175 5.18 -7.37 -13.39
CA VAL A 175 6.59 -7.33 -12.99
C VAL A 175 7.37 -6.45 -13.97
N PHE A 176 7.64 -5.20 -13.57
CA PHE A 176 8.34 -4.24 -14.39
C PHE A 176 9.62 -3.75 -13.72
N ASN A 177 10.55 -3.22 -14.52
CA ASN A 177 11.68 -2.47 -13.98
C ASN A 177 11.25 -1.09 -13.50
N SER A 178 12.13 -0.44 -12.73
CA SER A 178 11.88 0.88 -12.13
C SER A 178 11.51 1.96 -13.16
N VAL A 179 12.13 1.94 -14.34
CA VAL A 179 11.88 2.93 -15.38
C VAL A 179 10.45 2.82 -15.93
N LYS A 180 9.98 1.58 -16.18
CA LYS A 180 8.60 1.36 -16.63
C LYS A 180 7.60 1.79 -15.55
N TRP A 181 7.85 1.48 -14.27
CA TRP A 181 7.00 1.91 -13.16
C TRP A 181 6.93 3.43 -13.05
N ILE A 182 8.07 4.14 -13.07
CA ILE A 182 8.12 5.61 -12.99
C ILE A 182 7.33 6.23 -14.15
N ASN A 183 7.55 5.76 -15.37
CA ASN A 183 6.85 6.29 -16.54
C ASN A 183 5.34 6.06 -16.43
N LEU A 184 4.90 4.87 -16.02
CA LEU A 184 3.48 4.57 -15.83
C LEU A 184 2.84 5.49 -14.77
N LEU A 185 3.50 5.68 -13.64
CA LEU A 185 3.01 6.58 -12.58
C LEU A 185 2.89 8.02 -13.08
N PHE A 186 3.88 8.51 -13.84
CA PHE A 186 3.84 9.85 -14.44
C PHE A 186 2.74 9.98 -15.49
N ASP A 187 2.55 8.96 -16.33
CA ASP A 187 1.46 8.89 -17.32
C ASP A 187 0.09 8.84 -16.65
N CYS A 188 0.00 8.24 -15.45
CA CYS A 188 -1.22 8.25 -14.63
C CYS A 188 -1.43 9.56 -13.86
N GLY A 189 -0.58 10.58 -14.07
CA GLY A 189 -0.76 11.91 -13.51
C GLY A 189 -0.26 12.06 -12.07
N PHE A 190 0.75 11.29 -11.70
CA PHE A 190 1.51 11.50 -10.49
C PHE A 190 2.84 12.21 -10.79
N GLU A 191 3.43 12.78 -9.78
CA GLU A 191 4.82 13.21 -9.75
C GLU A 191 5.45 12.82 -8.42
N LEU A 192 6.78 12.79 -8.36
CA LEU A 192 7.47 12.47 -7.11
C LEU A 192 7.23 13.59 -6.08
N ALA A 193 6.82 13.19 -4.87
CA ALA A 193 6.69 14.10 -3.76
C ALA A 193 8.08 14.31 -3.14
N TYR A 194 8.82 15.31 -3.65
CA TYR A 194 10.10 15.70 -3.09
C TYR A 194 9.91 16.86 -2.12
N ASP A 195 10.25 16.67 -0.86
CA ASP A 195 10.32 17.74 0.12
C ASP A 195 11.74 17.82 0.69
N PRO A 196 12.52 18.86 0.31
CA PRO A 196 13.88 19.01 0.80
C PRO A 196 13.97 19.35 2.31
N SER A 197 12.84 19.68 2.96
CA SER A 197 12.79 19.93 4.40
C SER A 197 12.76 18.65 5.23
N TRP A 198 12.54 17.51 4.61
CA TRP A 198 12.58 16.21 5.30
C TRP A 198 13.98 15.93 5.78
N PRO A 199 14.14 15.58 7.05
CA PRO A 199 15.45 15.29 7.57
C PRO A 199 16.07 14.14 6.78
N PRO A 200 17.37 14.25 6.42
CA PRO A 200 18.07 13.12 5.84
C PRO A 200 17.95 11.93 6.79
N THR A 201 17.74 10.76 6.23
CA THR A 201 17.70 9.50 7.00
C THR A 201 18.83 9.47 8.01
N PRO A 202 18.58 9.13 9.29
CA PRO A 202 19.64 9.01 10.25
C PRO A 202 20.71 8.05 9.73
N VAL A 203 21.89 8.57 9.43
CA VAL A 203 23.04 7.76 9.05
C VAL A 203 23.41 6.93 10.25
N GLY A 204 23.23 5.61 10.22
CA GLY A 204 23.74 4.73 11.25
C GLY A 204 22.78 3.72 11.87
N ILE A 205 21.57 3.55 11.36
CA ILE A 205 20.74 2.43 11.81
C ILE A 205 21.27 1.15 11.16
N GLN A 206 21.99 0.32 11.94
CA GLN A 206 22.37 -1.03 11.55
C GLN A 206 21.20 -1.97 11.80
N TYR A 207 20.76 -2.66 10.75
CA TYR A 207 19.71 -3.66 10.86
C TYR A 207 20.29 -5.03 11.17
N PRO A 208 19.56 -5.89 11.93
CA PRO A 208 20.00 -7.25 12.15
C PRO A 208 20.10 -8.00 10.81
N HIS A 209 21.19 -8.77 10.67
CA HIS A 209 21.45 -9.60 9.51
C HIS A 209 20.29 -10.54 9.20
N HIS A 210 19.74 -10.43 7.97
CA HIS A 210 18.84 -11.44 7.43
C HIS A 210 19.66 -12.40 6.55
N PRO A 211 19.54 -13.73 6.72
CA PRO A 211 20.24 -14.70 5.88
C PRO A 211 19.87 -14.47 4.39
N GLY A 212 20.84 -14.23 3.56
CA GLY A 212 20.65 -14.01 2.13
C GLY A 212 20.74 -12.56 1.65
N ILE A 213 20.87 -11.59 2.57
CA ILE A 213 21.11 -10.20 2.22
C ILE A 213 22.60 -9.89 2.39
N PRO A 214 23.29 -9.30 1.38
CA PRO A 214 24.68 -8.93 1.49
C PRO A 214 24.94 -7.98 2.66
N GLU A 215 26.13 -8.11 3.29
CA GLU A 215 26.54 -7.25 4.39
C GLU A 215 26.48 -5.77 3.99
N GLY A 216 25.78 -4.93 4.78
CA GLY A 216 25.58 -3.51 4.47
C GLY A 216 24.28 -3.19 3.74
N VAL A 217 23.47 -4.18 3.42
CA VAL A 217 22.13 -4.02 2.83
C VAL A 217 21.09 -4.19 3.92
N ALA A 218 20.24 -3.21 4.10
CA ALA A 218 19.15 -3.29 5.06
C ALA A 218 18.10 -4.32 4.59
N ALA A 219 17.95 -5.39 5.36
CA ALA A 219 16.75 -6.19 5.29
C ALA A 219 15.57 -5.33 5.74
N ARG A 220 14.48 -5.39 4.99
CA ARG A 220 13.27 -4.61 5.26
C ARG A 220 13.07 -4.28 6.73
N PRO A 221 13.20 -3.05 7.14
CA PRO A 221 12.49 -2.57 8.29
C PRO A 221 11.41 -1.64 7.77
N GLN A 222 10.19 -1.98 8.02
CA GLN A 222 9.04 -1.16 7.66
C GLN A 222 9.19 0.29 8.15
N GLY A 223 9.78 0.52 9.31
CA GLY A 223 10.05 1.85 9.85
C GLY A 223 11.11 2.69 9.13
N LEU A 224 11.94 2.08 8.27
CA LEU A 224 12.87 2.86 7.42
C LEU A 224 12.25 3.43 6.17
N PHE A 225 11.11 2.95 5.79
CA PHE A 225 10.44 3.36 4.59
C PHE A 225 10.27 4.87 4.48
N PHE A 226 9.88 5.52 5.56
CA PHE A 226 9.62 6.95 5.53
C PHE A 226 10.87 7.79 5.38
N GLY A 227 11.94 7.48 6.06
CA GLY A 227 13.20 8.19 5.90
C GLY A 227 13.74 8.10 4.47
N TYR A 228 13.50 6.96 3.78
CA TYR A 228 13.89 6.77 2.39
C TYR A 228 12.88 7.31 1.39
N LEU A 229 11.59 7.29 1.71
CA LEU A 229 10.54 7.75 0.81
C LEU A 229 10.53 9.26 0.63
N PHE A 230 11.02 10.01 1.59
CA PHE A 230 10.96 11.46 1.60
C PHE A 230 12.34 12.15 1.48
N GLY A 231 13.41 11.42 1.21
CA GLY A 231 14.75 11.99 1.05
C GLY A 231 15.40 11.65 -0.29
N ASP A 232 16.58 12.22 -0.55
CA ASP A 232 17.44 11.94 -1.73
C ASP A 232 17.66 10.44 -1.97
N ALA A 233 17.48 9.62 -0.96
CA ALA A 233 17.64 8.18 -1.04
C ALA A 233 16.63 7.51 -1.96
N MET A 234 15.43 8.08 -2.20
CA MET A 234 14.47 7.54 -3.15
C MET A 234 15.06 7.33 -4.54
N PHE A 235 15.88 8.26 -5.00
CA PHE A 235 16.57 8.14 -6.28
C PHE A 235 17.74 7.16 -6.26
N ARG A 236 18.26 6.83 -5.08
CA ARG A 236 19.40 5.93 -4.89
C ARG A 236 18.97 4.49 -4.61
N MET A 237 17.73 4.25 -4.24
CA MET A 237 17.18 2.91 -4.04
C MET A 237 16.87 2.20 -5.37
N HIS A 238 17.39 2.70 -6.46
CA HIS A 238 17.35 1.99 -7.72
C HIS A 238 17.93 0.58 -7.57
N THR A 239 17.06 -0.38 -7.23
CA THR A 239 17.06 -1.71 -7.80
C THR A 239 18.14 -2.70 -7.44
N THR A 240 19.16 -2.36 -6.72
CA THR A 240 20.21 -3.35 -6.41
C THR A 240 20.04 -4.03 -5.05
N TYR A 241 19.10 -3.60 -4.22
CA TYR A 241 19.06 -4.04 -2.84
C TYR A 241 17.64 -4.33 -2.35
N GLY A 242 17.09 -5.41 -2.77
CA GLY A 242 15.77 -5.85 -2.38
C GLY A 242 14.88 -6.11 -3.58
N ASN A 243 13.77 -6.73 -3.32
CA ASN A 243 12.83 -7.17 -4.34
C ASN A 243 11.80 -6.10 -4.68
N SER A 244 11.88 -4.90 -4.07
CA SER A 244 10.83 -3.89 -4.18
C SER A 244 11.37 -2.50 -4.45
N ILE A 245 10.59 -1.71 -5.17
CA ILE A 245 10.81 -0.27 -5.39
C ILE A 245 9.80 0.47 -4.52
N PHE A 246 10.21 1.64 -4.02
CA PHE A 246 9.39 2.49 -3.18
C PHE A 246 9.16 3.83 -3.84
N PHE A 247 7.92 4.31 -3.76
CA PHE A 247 7.54 5.60 -4.30
C PHE A 247 6.80 6.42 -3.25
N CYS A 248 7.10 7.71 -3.21
CA CYS A 248 6.30 8.72 -2.56
C CYS A 248 5.89 9.75 -3.62
N LEU A 249 4.62 9.92 -3.78
CA LEU A 249 3.99 10.55 -4.93
C LEU A 249 2.96 11.57 -4.48
N LYS A 250 2.74 12.58 -5.33
CA LYS A 250 1.61 13.51 -5.23
C LYS A 250 0.94 13.64 -6.58
N LYS A 251 -0.23 14.23 -6.62
CA LYS A 251 -0.87 14.55 -7.90
C LYS A 251 -0.02 15.55 -8.66
N LYS A 252 0.12 15.31 -9.94
CA LYS A 252 0.64 16.33 -10.86
C LYS A 252 -0.48 17.35 -11.11
N VAL A 253 -0.20 18.57 -10.80
CA VAL A 253 -1.09 19.73 -11.03
C VAL A 253 -1.03 20.16 -12.49
#